data_60da1c2bbd704598472fae81575b2202
#
_entry.id   60da1c2bbd704598472fae81575b2202
#
_cell.length_a   1.000
_cell.length_b   1.000
_cell.length_c   1.000
_cell.angle_alpha   90.00
_cell.angle_beta   90.00
_cell.angle_gamma   90.00
#
_symmetry.space_group_name_H-M   'P 1'
#
loop_
_entity.id
_entity.type
_entity.pdbx_description
1 polymer ?
#
loop_
_entity_poly.entity_id
_entity_poly.type
_entity_poly.pdbx_seq_one_letter_code
_entity_poly.pdbx_strand_id
1 'polypeptide(L)'
;MPPLPGYHWADHQKTLVLAIRKGCHFCEESLPFYKRLEDLENTNSLHAHVLAVMPDNQDSGSAALQSGGVAVEGIFSQPLNSIQVTGTPTLLLLDAKGRVERAWIGQLTPQGEEDLIAAVEK
;
A
#
# COMPACT_ATOMS: atom_id res chain seq x y z
N MET A 1 -9.93 -5.02 -9.02
CA MET A 1 -9.65 -5.61 -7.72
C MET A 1 -10.96 -5.76 -6.96
N PRO A 2 -11.13 -6.82 -6.15
CA PRO A 2 -12.34 -6.98 -5.35
C PRO A 2 -12.54 -5.82 -4.39
N PRO A 3 -13.79 -5.49 -4.01
CA PRO A 3 -14.03 -4.40 -3.07
C PRO A 3 -13.49 -4.71 -1.68
N LEU A 4 -13.07 -3.67 -0.97
CA LEU A 4 -12.66 -3.75 0.43
C LEU A 4 -13.80 -3.25 1.31
N PRO A 5 -14.15 -3.95 2.40
CA PRO A 5 -15.24 -3.51 3.27
C PRO A 5 -15.02 -2.10 3.80
N GLY A 6 -16.02 -1.23 3.60
CA GLY A 6 -15.96 0.15 4.07
C GLY A 6 -15.10 1.10 3.26
N TYR A 7 -14.50 0.64 2.17
CA TYR A 7 -13.68 1.48 1.30
C TYR A 7 -14.32 1.63 -0.07
N HIS A 8 -14.41 2.85 -0.56
CA HIS A 8 -15.00 3.18 -1.85
C HIS A 8 -13.95 3.79 -2.77
N TRP A 9 -13.60 3.06 -3.84
CA TRP A 9 -12.60 3.51 -4.82
C TRP A 9 -12.94 4.88 -5.41
N ALA A 10 -14.23 5.14 -5.61
CA ALA A 10 -14.71 6.36 -6.24
C ALA A 10 -14.50 7.62 -5.39
N ASP A 11 -14.26 7.46 -4.08
CA ASP A 11 -14.03 8.59 -3.18
C ASP A 11 -12.63 9.20 -3.36
N HIS A 12 -11.77 8.52 -4.12
CA HIS A 12 -10.38 8.94 -4.34
C HIS A 12 -10.06 8.88 -5.84
N GLN A 13 -9.16 9.77 -6.30
CA GLN A 13 -8.71 9.73 -7.69
C GLN A 13 -7.98 8.41 -7.99
N LYS A 14 -7.08 8.06 -7.10
CA LYS A 14 -6.32 6.80 -7.18
C LYS A 14 -6.11 6.26 -5.77
N THR A 15 -5.87 4.96 -5.70
CA THR A 15 -5.54 4.28 -4.43
C THR A 15 -4.27 3.47 -4.63
N LEU A 16 -3.31 3.66 -3.73
CA LEU A 16 -2.10 2.84 -3.69
C LEU A 16 -2.24 1.84 -2.55
N VAL A 17 -2.30 0.56 -2.92
CA VAL A 17 -2.46 -0.54 -1.98
C VAL A 17 -1.11 -1.14 -1.67
N LEU A 18 -0.74 -1.16 -0.38
CA LEU A 18 0.43 -1.86 0.11
C LEU A 18 -0.03 -3.26 0.54
N ALA A 19 0.20 -4.26 -0.30
CA ALA A 19 -0.11 -5.65 0.03
C ALA A 19 1.12 -6.25 0.71
N ILE A 20 1.08 -6.33 2.02
CA ILE A 20 2.20 -6.71 2.87
C ILE A 20 1.73 -7.68 3.95
N ARG A 21 2.65 -8.20 4.74
CA ARG A 21 2.32 -9.07 5.87
C ARG A 21 3.37 -8.95 6.97
N LYS A 22 3.00 -9.29 8.19
CA LYS A 22 3.90 -9.38 9.32
C LYS A 22 4.90 -10.52 9.08
N GLY A 23 6.16 -10.32 9.51
CA GLY A 23 7.20 -11.33 9.36
C GLY A 23 7.78 -11.46 7.96
N CYS A 24 7.44 -10.56 7.05
CA CYS A 24 8.00 -10.51 5.71
C CYS A 24 9.25 -9.63 5.73
N HIS A 25 10.42 -10.24 5.46
CA HIS A 25 11.70 -9.54 5.51
C HIS A 25 11.74 -8.33 4.57
N PHE A 26 11.33 -8.52 3.31
CA PHE A 26 11.36 -7.44 2.33
C PHE A 26 10.30 -6.37 2.59
N CYS A 27 9.20 -6.74 3.26
CA CYS A 27 8.21 -5.75 3.72
C CYS A 27 8.83 -4.87 4.79
N GLU A 28 9.56 -5.47 5.75
CA GLU A 28 10.23 -4.72 6.81
C GLU A 28 11.29 -3.79 6.26
N GLU A 29 12.08 -4.25 5.29
CA GLU A 29 13.10 -3.42 4.65
C GLU A 29 12.49 -2.28 3.82
N SER A 30 11.24 -2.42 3.40
CA SER A 30 10.55 -1.40 2.63
C SER A 30 9.85 -0.35 3.50
N LEU A 31 9.80 -0.52 4.84
CA LEU A 31 9.10 0.42 5.73
C LEU A 31 9.60 1.86 5.60
N PRO A 32 10.91 2.15 5.44
CA PRO A 32 11.35 3.53 5.23
C PRO A 32 10.73 4.18 3.98
N PHE A 33 10.56 3.42 2.91
CA PHE A 33 9.90 3.91 1.71
C PHE A 33 8.41 4.15 1.95
N TYR A 34 7.74 3.25 2.67
CA TYR A 34 6.32 3.41 3.00
C TYR A 34 6.10 4.63 3.90
N LYS A 35 7.03 4.89 4.80
CA LYS A 35 6.99 6.13 5.60
C LYS A 35 7.12 7.37 4.73
N ARG A 36 7.99 7.33 3.72
CA ARG A 36 8.12 8.42 2.75
C ARG A 36 6.81 8.65 2.00
N LEU A 37 6.14 7.58 1.57
CA LEU A 37 4.83 7.67 0.91
C LEU A 37 3.79 8.29 1.83
N GLU A 38 3.74 7.86 3.08
CA GLU A 38 2.82 8.41 4.07
C GLU A 38 3.07 9.90 4.29
N ASP A 39 4.32 10.30 4.45
CA ASP A 39 4.68 11.71 4.63
C ASP A 39 4.25 12.55 3.43
N LEU A 40 4.43 12.04 2.22
CA LEU A 40 3.98 12.70 1.00
C LEU A 40 2.45 12.81 0.94
N GLU A 41 1.74 11.79 1.36
CA GLU A 41 0.28 11.84 1.44
C GLU A 41 -0.19 12.88 2.46
N ASN A 42 0.43 12.90 3.65
CA ASN A 42 0.07 13.83 4.72
C ASN A 42 0.33 15.29 4.35
N THR A 43 1.29 15.55 3.48
CA THR A 43 1.55 16.91 2.97
C THR A 43 0.75 17.22 1.71
N ASN A 44 -0.20 16.37 1.35
CA ASN A 44 -1.06 16.50 0.17
C ASN A 44 -0.26 16.57 -1.13
N SER A 45 0.83 15.79 -1.20
CA SER A 45 1.73 15.77 -2.37
C SER A 45 1.45 14.60 -3.31
N LEU A 46 0.47 13.74 -2.99
CA LEU A 46 0.11 12.59 -3.81
C LEU A 46 -1.31 12.71 -4.37
N HIS A 47 -1.51 12.18 -5.58
CA HIS A 47 -2.84 12.00 -6.17
C HIS A 47 -3.52 10.71 -5.71
N ALA A 48 -2.84 9.90 -4.91
CA ALA A 48 -3.32 8.60 -4.45
C ALA A 48 -3.51 8.60 -2.94
N HIS A 49 -4.54 7.89 -2.50
CA HIS A 49 -4.71 7.54 -1.08
C HIS A 49 -3.96 6.23 -0.82
N VAL A 50 -3.16 6.19 0.25
CA VAL A 50 -2.34 5.03 0.60
C VAL A 50 -3.04 4.21 1.68
N LEU A 51 -3.22 2.91 1.42
CA LEU A 51 -3.76 1.98 2.40
C LEU A 51 -2.98 0.67 2.37
N ALA A 52 -3.17 -0.16 3.39
CA ALA A 52 -2.52 -1.46 3.47
C ALA A 52 -3.58 -2.57 3.49
N VAL A 53 -3.26 -3.69 2.82
CA VAL A 53 -4.02 -4.93 2.91
C VAL A 53 -3.06 -5.99 3.47
N MET A 54 -3.45 -6.62 4.57
CA MET A 54 -2.62 -7.59 5.28
C MET A 54 -3.47 -8.80 5.67
N PRO A 55 -2.90 -10.04 5.62
CA PRO A 55 -3.63 -11.21 6.11
C PRO A 55 -3.68 -11.26 7.64
N ASP A 56 -2.85 -10.47 8.31
CA ASP A 56 -2.79 -10.38 9.78
C ASP A 56 -4.01 -9.63 10.31
N ASN A 57 -4.33 -9.78 11.60
CA ASN A 57 -5.38 -8.97 12.18
C ASN A 57 -4.96 -7.50 12.24
N GLN A 58 -5.93 -6.60 12.38
CA GLN A 58 -5.67 -5.16 12.34
C GLN A 58 -4.68 -4.71 13.40
N ASP A 59 -4.76 -5.23 14.61
CA ASP A 59 -3.87 -4.82 15.70
C ASP A 59 -2.44 -5.25 15.43
N SER A 60 -2.22 -6.49 14.98
CA SER A 60 -0.90 -6.98 14.62
C SER A 60 -0.33 -6.24 13.42
N GLY A 61 -1.16 -5.98 12.41
CA GLY A 61 -0.74 -5.25 11.23
C GLY A 61 -0.36 -3.81 11.55
N SER A 62 -1.17 -3.14 12.36
CA SER A 62 -0.89 -1.77 12.79
C SER A 62 0.41 -1.70 13.58
N ALA A 63 0.62 -2.65 14.51
CA ALA A 63 1.86 -2.69 15.31
C ALA A 63 3.09 -2.90 14.43
N ALA A 64 3.00 -3.78 13.42
CA ALA A 64 4.10 -4.04 12.50
C ALA A 64 4.48 -2.79 11.70
N LEU A 65 3.51 -2.04 11.22
CA LEU A 65 3.75 -0.79 10.48
C LEU A 65 4.28 0.31 11.41
N GLN A 66 3.71 0.45 12.59
CA GLN A 66 4.14 1.46 13.55
C GLN A 66 5.57 1.25 14.03
N SER A 67 6.05 0.00 14.05
CA SER A 67 7.45 -0.29 14.40
C SER A 67 8.43 0.37 13.43
N GLY A 68 8.02 0.62 12.18
CA GLY A 68 8.79 1.36 11.19
C GLY A 68 8.40 2.82 11.05
N GLY A 69 7.53 3.31 11.95
CA GLY A 69 7.05 4.70 11.91
C GLY A 69 6.00 4.95 10.83
N VAL A 70 5.36 3.91 10.31
CA VAL A 70 4.33 4.02 9.27
C VAL A 70 2.95 3.95 9.90
N ALA A 71 2.12 4.98 9.68
CA ALA A 71 0.77 5.07 10.20
C ALA A 71 -0.20 5.34 9.05
N VAL A 72 -0.58 4.29 8.31
CA VAL A 72 -1.57 4.43 7.25
C VAL A 72 -2.97 4.52 7.84
N GLU A 73 -3.86 5.27 7.19
CA GLU A 73 -5.23 5.48 7.68
C GLU A 73 -6.07 4.21 7.61
N GLY A 74 -5.85 3.36 6.61
CA GLY A 74 -6.63 2.16 6.42
C GLY A 74 -5.77 0.92 6.38
N ILE A 75 -6.03 -0.02 7.28
CA ILE A 75 -5.47 -1.37 7.24
C ILE A 75 -6.65 -2.32 7.12
N PHE A 76 -6.67 -3.09 6.01
CA PHE A 76 -7.73 -4.03 5.73
C PHE A 76 -7.20 -5.45 5.92
N SER A 77 -7.80 -6.18 6.85
CA SER A 77 -7.43 -7.56 7.13
C SER A 77 -8.14 -8.47 6.13
N GLN A 78 -7.40 -8.93 5.12
CA GLN A 78 -7.91 -9.76 4.03
C GLN A 78 -6.85 -10.80 3.65
N PRO A 79 -7.25 -12.04 3.30
CA PRO A 79 -6.29 -12.96 2.70
C PRO A 79 -5.73 -12.36 1.41
N LEU A 80 -4.40 -12.41 1.23
CA LEU A 80 -3.77 -11.80 0.06
C LEU A 80 -4.21 -12.44 -1.25
N ASN A 81 -4.53 -13.74 -1.25
CA ASN A 81 -5.04 -14.40 -2.44
C ASN A 81 -6.44 -13.89 -2.84
N SER A 82 -7.18 -13.27 -1.92
CA SER A 82 -8.48 -12.66 -2.27
C SER A 82 -8.33 -11.43 -3.16
N ILE A 83 -7.15 -10.83 -3.19
CA ILE A 83 -6.84 -9.70 -4.06
C ILE A 83 -5.80 -10.09 -5.12
N GLN A 84 -5.62 -11.40 -5.35
CA GLN A 84 -4.73 -11.95 -6.37
C GLN A 84 -3.25 -11.61 -6.18
N VAL A 85 -2.84 -11.41 -4.93
CA VAL A 85 -1.44 -11.20 -4.56
C VAL A 85 -0.84 -12.52 -4.10
N THR A 86 0.27 -12.93 -4.73
CA THR A 86 0.93 -14.21 -4.45
C THR A 86 2.23 -14.06 -3.69
N GLY A 87 2.78 -12.86 -3.63
CA GLY A 87 4.03 -12.58 -2.92
C GLY A 87 4.00 -11.20 -2.29
N THR A 88 4.82 -10.99 -1.27
CA THR A 88 4.91 -9.71 -0.57
C THR A 88 6.35 -9.21 -0.54
N PRO A 89 6.56 -7.89 -0.57
CA PRO A 89 5.53 -6.87 -0.74
C PRO A 89 5.04 -6.77 -2.19
N THR A 90 3.80 -6.38 -2.40
CA THR A 90 3.26 -6.02 -3.71
C THR A 90 2.52 -4.71 -3.55
N LEU A 91 2.80 -3.75 -4.43
CA LEU A 91 2.11 -2.47 -4.44
C LEU A 91 1.24 -2.38 -5.68
N LEU A 92 -0.02 -2.01 -5.49
CA LEU A 92 -1.00 -1.92 -6.57
C LEU A 92 -1.52 -0.48 -6.65
N LEU A 93 -1.45 0.10 -7.84
CA LEU A 93 -2.05 1.42 -8.09
C LEU A 93 -3.37 1.21 -8.82
N LEU A 94 -4.46 1.67 -8.21
CA LEU A 94 -5.81 1.50 -8.72
C LEU A 94 -6.43 2.85 -9.09
N ASP A 95 -7.32 2.81 -10.12
CA ASP A 95 -8.10 3.98 -10.50
C ASP A 95 -9.36 4.11 -9.63
N ALA A 96 -10.18 5.14 -9.91
CA ALA A 96 -11.39 5.40 -9.14
C ALA A 96 -12.47 4.33 -9.31
N LYS A 97 -12.28 3.39 -10.23
CA LYS A 97 -13.19 2.25 -10.44
C LYS A 97 -12.66 0.97 -9.80
N GLY A 98 -11.52 1.04 -9.12
CA GLY A 98 -10.91 -0.13 -8.48
C GLY A 98 -10.16 -1.03 -9.45
N ARG A 99 -9.82 -0.54 -10.64
CA ARG A 99 -9.04 -1.30 -11.62
C ARG A 99 -7.56 -1.04 -11.41
N VAL A 100 -6.76 -2.12 -11.47
CA VAL A 100 -5.30 -2.03 -11.32
C VAL A 100 -4.69 -1.38 -12.56
N GLU A 101 -4.07 -0.22 -12.39
CA GLU A 101 -3.35 0.47 -13.47
C GLU A 101 -1.90 -0.01 -13.55
N ARG A 102 -1.25 -0.21 -12.41
CA ARG A 102 0.15 -0.66 -12.31
C ARG A 102 0.35 -1.52 -11.08
N ALA A 103 1.34 -2.40 -11.14
CA ALA A 103 1.73 -3.26 -10.03
C ALA A 103 3.25 -3.30 -9.93
N TRP A 104 3.75 -3.30 -8.69
CA TRP A 104 5.18 -3.47 -8.39
C TRP A 104 5.31 -4.66 -7.45
N ILE A 105 6.06 -5.67 -7.86
CA ILE A 105 6.20 -6.92 -7.10
C ILE A 105 7.59 -6.97 -6.49
N GLY A 106 7.65 -7.24 -5.19
CA GLY A 106 8.89 -7.32 -4.44
C GLY A 106 9.39 -5.97 -3.92
N GLN A 107 10.50 -6.01 -3.21
CA GLN A 107 11.14 -4.79 -2.72
C GLN A 107 11.63 -3.95 -3.89
N LEU A 108 11.33 -2.66 -3.85
CA LEU A 108 11.71 -1.77 -4.94
C LEU A 108 13.18 -1.39 -4.86
N THR A 109 13.82 -1.28 -6.04
CA THR A 109 15.11 -0.61 -6.17
C THR A 109 14.90 0.90 -6.00
N PRO A 110 15.98 1.68 -5.78
CA PRO A 110 15.84 3.15 -5.74
C PRO A 110 15.17 3.72 -6.98
N GLN A 111 15.48 3.18 -8.16
CA GLN A 111 14.82 3.62 -9.40
C GLN A 111 13.34 3.24 -9.41
N GLY A 112 13.00 2.05 -8.92
CA GLY A 112 11.60 1.62 -8.80
C GLY A 112 10.81 2.50 -7.86
N GLU A 113 11.41 2.94 -6.75
CA GLU A 113 10.80 3.88 -5.82
C GLU A 113 10.49 5.22 -6.49
N GLU A 114 11.45 5.76 -7.25
CA GLU A 114 11.25 7.02 -7.97
C GLU A 114 10.18 6.88 -9.07
N ASP A 115 10.16 5.75 -9.77
CA ASP A 115 9.14 5.48 -10.79
C ASP A 115 7.73 5.44 -10.17
N LEU A 116 7.61 4.81 -9.01
CA LEU A 116 6.32 4.77 -8.29
C LEU A 116 5.89 6.16 -7.87
N ILE A 117 6.80 6.92 -7.26
CA ILE A 117 6.48 8.28 -6.81
C ILE A 117 6.07 9.14 -8.01
N ALA A 118 6.78 9.05 -9.14
CA ALA A 118 6.41 9.80 -10.35
C ALA A 118 5.01 9.45 -10.83
N ALA A 119 4.56 8.21 -10.62
CA ALA A 119 3.21 7.78 -11.02
C ALA A 119 2.11 8.32 -10.12
N VAL A 120 2.40 8.71 -8.87
CA VAL A 120 1.40 9.10 -7.87
C VAL A 120 1.55 10.54 -7.38
N GLU A 121 2.67 11.21 -7.62
CA GLU A 121 2.87 12.59 -7.16
C GLU A 121 2.04 13.59 -7.95
N LYS A 122 1.69 14.67 -7.26
CA LYS A 122 0.98 15.79 -7.89
C LYS A 122 1.89 16.61 -8.80
#